data_a5f15f391b4f4d12f72688e80c42f88f
#
_entry.id   a5f15f391b4f4d12f72688e80c42f88f
#
_cell.length_a   1.000
_cell.length_b   1.000
_cell.length_c   1.000
_cell.angle_alpha   90.00
_cell.angle_beta   90.00
_cell.angle_gamma   90.00
#
_symmetry.space_group_name_H-M   'P 1'
#
loop_
_entity.id
_entity.type
_entity.pdbx_description
1 polymer ?
#
loop_
_entity_poly.entity_id
_entity_poly.type
_entity_poly.pdbx_seq_one_letter_code
_entity_poly.pdbx_strand_id
1 'polypeptide(L)'
;MHQPILSPFFFGSDVPVGKYGPKFNSDTLVFSLAPLTKYQNKCWTTSYWSTIKTVQKHVLTWELALNRKAYYPLVYEIAASIILFLIENYSLSPATLYQYVSALKALHVYQGYSLEGLNDPRTKLLLKGYKNIVRTLETPVNKRMVMHWETLQIFGHELCFVEYLSYEDKQCMWTVAVFSFWVSSRYGDFMPGNHGVVHEKLLTWERIQMIDDDHASVYLHIPKNDREGVGEVKDMVRFKDKVYCPMHNLEKLYAIRAARRPIESSEPVFLLQNDKLVTMSFTRKVMAIMDKYYPPGAGKLTCHSARAGLACFMAHDPAFFTEKEIMALGNWKGPSHRFYSNRTGVGQARTLRKLASRYNH
;
A
#
# COMPACT_ATOMS: atom_id res chain seq x y z
N MET A 1 -0.91 8.84 -41.71
CA MET A 1 0.40 8.23 -41.41
C MET A 1 0.59 8.21 -39.92
N HIS A 2 0.56 7.02 -39.33
CA HIS A 2 0.83 6.83 -37.90
C HIS A 2 2.33 6.86 -37.69
N GLN A 3 2.81 7.74 -36.81
CA GLN A 3 4.24 7.73 -36.47
C GLN A 3 4.52 6.60 -35.47
N PRO A 4 5.58 5.82 -35.67
CA PRO A 4 6.02 4.86 -34.69
C PRO A 4 6.49 5.58 -33.43
N ILE A 5 6.10 5.08 -32.25
CA ILE A 5 6.66 5.57 -30.99
C ILE A 5 8.05 4.99 -30.85
N LEU A 6 8.99 5.66 -31.46
CA LEU A 6 10.42 5.45 -31.28
C LEU A 6 11.06 6.66 -30.64
N SER A 7 10.43 7.24 -29.66
CA SER A 7 11.18 8.03 -28.73
C SER A 7 11.27 7.21 -27.45
N PRO A 8 12.45 6.97 -26.90
CA PRO A 8 12.51 6.55 -25.51
C PRO A 8 11.67 7.59 -24.77
N PHE A 9 10.76 7.12 -23.94
CA PHE A 9 9.94 7.99 -23.12
C PHE A 9 10.88 8.74 -22.17
N PHE A 10 11.50 9.79 -22.69
CA PHE A 10 12.25 10.71 -21.89
C PHE A 10 11.27 11.54 -21.09
N PHE A 11 11.22 11.31 -19.83
CA PHE A 11 10.68 12.23 -18.84
C PHE A 11 11.65 13.41 -18.66
N GLY A 12 12.06 14.01 -19.76
CA GLY A 12 12.71 15.29 -19.82
C GLY A 12 11.70 16.37 -20.16
N SER A 13 12.10 17.61 -20.01
CA SER A 13 11.29 18.80 -20.25
C SER A 13 10.68 18.94 -21.66
N ASP A 14 11.00 18.02 -22.58
CA ASP A 14 10.61 18.07 -23.99
C ASP A 14 9.73 16.87 -24.35
N VAL A 15 8.50 16.83 -23.84
CA VAL A 15 7.49 15.92 -24.35
C VAL A 15 6.93 16.52 -25.64
N PRO A 16 7.13 15.89 -26.81
CA PRO A 16 6.56 16.43 -28.04
C PRO A 16 5.02 16.36 -27.94
N VAL A 17 4.39 17.50 -28.03
CA VAL A 17 2.94 17.60 -28.21
C VAL A 17 2.60 16.87 -29.50
N GLY A 18 1.80 15.79 -29.41
CA GLY A 18 1.45 14.98 -30.55
C GLY A 18 0.84 15.82 -31.69
N LYS A 19 1.22 15.53 -32.94
CA LYS A 19 0.82 16.26 -34.17
C LYS A 19 -0.68 16.37 -34.41
N TYR A 20 -1.54 15.82 -33.56
CA TYR A 20 -3.00 15.78 -33.69
C TYR A 20 -3.76 16.35 -32.49
N GLY A 21 -3.11 17.21 -31.70
CA GLY A 21 -3.87 18.15 -30.84
C GLY A 21 -4.71 19.08 -31.72
N PRO A 22 -5.86 19.60 -31.21
CA PRO A 22 -6.62 20.58 -31.95
C PRO A 22 -5.65 21.69 -32.44
N LYS A 23 -5.74 22.07 -33.71
CA LYS A 23 -4.96 23.16 -34.28
C LYS A 23 -5.39 24.47 -33.57
N PHE A 24 -4.77 24.71 -32.43
CA PHE A 24 -4.84 26.01 -31.79
C PHE A 24 -3.97 26.95 -32.59
N ASN A 25 -4.57 28.07 -33.04
CA ASN A 25 -3.87 29.14 -33.72
C ASN A 25 -2.75 29.62 -32.80
N SER A 26 -1.51 29.48 -33.24
CA SER A 26 -0.30 29.69 -32.44
C SER A 26 -0.12 31.12 -31.92
N ASP A 27 -0.92 32.07 -32.40
CA ASP A 27 -0.64 33.48 -32.17
C ASP A 27 -1.39 34.10 -30.97
N THR A 28 -2.24 33.36 -30.27
CA THR A 28 -3.06 33.97 -29.20
C THR A 28 -2.97 33.28 -27.82
N LEU A 29 -2.24 32.19 -27.68
CA LEU A 29 -2.14 31.51 -26.39
C LEU A 29 -0.71 31.01 -26.12
N VAL A 30 0.18 31.95 -25.79
CA VAL A 30 1.42 31.61 -25.07
C VAL A 30 1.06 31.26 -23.61
N PHE A 31 0.19 30.29 -23.40
CA PHE A 31 0.19 29.57 -22.14
C PHE A 31 1.38 28.65 -22.17
N SER A 32 2.40 28.98 -21.40
CA SER A 32 3.49 28.06 -21.12
C SER A 32 2.87 26.72 -20.66
N LEU A 33 3.02 25.64 -21.46
CA LEU A 33 2.56 24.30 -21.11
C LEU A 33 3.34 23.73 -19.91
N ALA A 34 4.44 24.37 -19.50
CA ALA A 34 5.25 23.97 -18.36
C ALA A 34 4.47 23.83 -17.04
N PRO A 35 3.54 24.73 -16.66
CA PRO A 35 2.69 24.52 -15.50
C PRO A 35 1.77 23.31 -15.65
N LEU A 36 1.15 23.08 -16.81
CA LEU A 36 0.29 21.94 -17.07
C LEU A 36 1.05 20.62 -16.92
N THR A 37 2.24 20.53 -17.48
CA THR A 37 3.12 19.34 -17.34
C THR A 37 3.47 19.09 -15.88
N LYS A 38 3.72 20.13 -15.08
CA LYS A 38 3.99 20.01 -13.64
C LYS A 38 2.79 19.41 -12.88
N TYR A 39 1.56 19.82 -13.21
CA TYR A 39 0.35 19.27 -12.60
C TYR A 39 0.03 17.86 -13.11
N GLN A 40 0.19 17.62 -14.41
CA GLN A 40 0.02 16.29 -15.01
C GLN A 40 0.97 15.27 -14.40
N ASN A 41 2.25 15.62 -14.16
CA ASN A 41 3.22 14.75 -13.52
C ASN A 41 2.88 14.42 -12.06
N LYS A 42 2.05 15.25 -11.41
CA LYS A 42 1.59 15.02 -10.03
C LYS A 42 0.25 14.29 -9.94
N CYS A 43 -0.46 14.07 -11.06
CA CYS A 43 -1.77 13.42 -11.05
C CYS A 43 -1.70 11.92 -10.63
N TRP A 44 -0.52 11.31 -10.70
CA TRP A 44 -0.31 9.92 -10.33
C TRP A 44 0.71 9.75 -9.22
N THR A 45 0.47 8.73 -8.37
CA THR A 45 1.43 8.38 -7.33
C THR A 45 2.71 7.79 -7.91
N THR A 46 3.82 7.87 -7.19
CA THR A 46 5.09 7.24 -7.57
C THR A 46 4.93 5.74 -7.88
N SER A 47 4.08 5.05 -7.12
CA SER A 47 3.75 3.63 -7.34
C SER A 47 3.04 3.41 -8.69
N TYR A 48 2.16 4.32 -9.08
CA TYR A 48 1.46 4.21 -10.36
C TYR A 48 2.38 4.51 -11.55
N TRP A 49 3.28 5.47 -11.39
CA TRP A 49 4.35 5.73 -12.37
C TRP A 49 5.26 4.51 -12.56
N SER A 50 5.60 3.81 -11.48
CA SER A 50 6.35 2.54 -11.58
C SER A 50 5.59 1.50 -12.40
N THR A 51 4.27 1.39 -12.23
CA THR A 51 3.43 0.50 -13.04
C THR A 51 3.45 0.89 -14.51
N ILE A 52 3.31 2.18 -14.83
CA ILE A 52 3.38 2.69 -16.20
C ILE A 52 4.72 2.33 -16.85
N LYS A 53 5.85 2.59 -16.16
CA LYS A 53 7.19 2.23 -16.65
C LYS A 53 7.34 0.74 -16.90
N THR A 54 6.78 -0.09 -16.03
CA THR A 54 6.80 -1.56 -16.19
C THR A 54 6.03 -1.96 -17.44
N VAL A 55 4.83 -1.42 -17.65
CA VAL A 55 4.01 -1.70 -18.83
C VAL A 55 4.69 -1.23 -20.11
N GLN A 56 5.30 -0.05 -20.10
CA GLN A 56 6.10 0.45 -21.22
C GLN A 56 7.23 -0.51 -21.60
N LYS A 57 7.96 -1.00 -20.58
CA LYS A 57 9.01 -2.02 -20.81
C LYS A 57 8.43 -3.28 -21.44
N HIS A 58 7.28 -3.74 -21.01
CA HIS A 58 6.62 -4.91 -21.60
C HIS A 58 6.17 -4.68 -23.05
N VAL A 59 5.66 -3.47 -23.37
CA VAL A 59 5.32 -3.12 -24.75
C VAL A 59 6.58 -3.14 -25.63
N LEU A 60 7.68 -2.58 -25.19
CA LEU A 60 8.97 -2.65 -25.90
C LEU A 60 9.45 -4.09 -26.09
N THR A 61 9.29 -4.95 -25.07
CA THR A 61 9.62 -6.37 -25.19
C THR A 61 8.74 -7.06 -26.21
N TRP A 62 7.43 -6.74 -26.27
CA TRP A 62 6.50 -7.23 -27.27
C TRP A 62 6.90 -6.77 -28.70
N GLU A 63 7.29 -5.50 -28.87
CA GLU A 63 7.77 -4.97 -30.15
C GLU A 63 8.97 -5.72 -30.67
N LEU A 64 9.94 -5.99 -29.79
CA LEU A 64 11.16 -6.73 -30.13
C LEU A 64 10.86 -8.20 -30.45
N ALA A 65 10.03 -8.86 -29.64
CA ALA A 65 9.72 -10.28 -29.80
C ALA A 65 8.97 -10.59 -31.10
N LEU A 66 8.09 -9.69 -31.52
CA LEU A 66 7.26 -9.88 -32.72
C LEU A 66 7.79 -9.12 -33.95
N ASN A 67 8.90 -8.43 -33.83
CA ASN A 67 9.45 -7.52 -34.86
C ASN A 67 8.37 -6.56 -35.40
N ARG A 68 7.56 -6.01 -34.50
CA ARG A 68 6.46 -5.09 -34.77
C ARG A 68 6.62 -3.84 -33.95
N LYS A 69 5.91 -2.77 -34.33
CA LYS A 69 5.85 -1.53 -33.57
C LYS A 69 4.45 -1.28 -33.06
N ALA A 70 4.32 -0.82 -31.83
CA ALA A 70 3.09 -0.31 -31.32
C ALA A 70 2.87 1.09 -31.91
N TYR A 71 1.80 1.24 -32.68
CA TYR A 71 1.38 2.53 -33.20
C TYR A 71 0.27 3.09 -32.30
N TYR A 72 0.39 4.35 -31.93
CA TYR A 72 -0.59 5.01 -31.08
C TYR A 72 -1.46 5.97 -31.91
N PRO A 73 -2.77 6.07 -31.61
CA PRO A 73 -3.50 5.31 -30.60
C PRO A 73 -3.53 3.80 -30.91
N LEU A 74 -3.48 2.97 -29.85
CA LEU A 74 -3.57 1.51 -30.01
C LEU A 74 -4.96 1.16 -30.57
N VAL A 75 -5.00 0.53 -31.73
CA VAL A 75 -6.20 -0.13 -32.24
C VAL A 75 -6.41 -1.46 -31.52
N TYR A 76 -7.61 -2.04 -31.64
CA TYR A 76 -7.97 -3.26 -30.91
C TYR A 76 -6.98 -4.40 -31.16
N GLU A 77 -6.61 -4.65 -32.38
CA GLU A 77 -5.75 -5.76 -32.79
C GLU A 77 -4.35 -5.69 -32.13
N ILE A 78 -3.80 -4.48 -32.03
CA ILE A 78 -2.51 -4.24 -31.36
C ILE A 78 -2.69 -4.36 -29.83
N ALA A 79 -3.72 -3.76 -29.28
CA ALA A 79 -4.02 -3.86 -27.85
C ALA A 79 -4.24 -5.31 -27.43
N ALA A 80 -5.00 -6.09 -28.17
CA ALA A 80 -5.24 -7.51 -27.92
C ALA A 80 -3.94 -8.33 -28.03
N SER A 81 -3.12 -8.06 -29.03
CA SER A 81 -1.82 -8.75 -29.20
C SER A 81 -0.88 -8.48 -28.02
N ILE A 82 -0.79 -7.23 -27.55
CA ILE A 82 0.00 -6.89 -26.35
C ILE A 82 -0.56 -7.62 -25.11
N ILE A 83 -1.88 -7.63 -24.92
CA ILE A 83 -2.53 -8.31 -23.79
C ILE A 83 -2.25 -9.81 -23.82
N LEU A 84 -2.38 -10.47 -24.98
CA LEU A 84 -2.09 -11.89 -25.13
C LEU A 84 -0.62 -12.19 -24.84
N PHE A 85 0.28 -11.39 -25.37
CA PHE A 85 1.72 -11.51 -25.07
C PHE A 85 2.01 -11.42 -23.57
N LEU A 86 1.35 -10.49 -22.88
CA LEU A 86 1.48 -10.35 -21.42
C LEU A 86 0.98 -11.61 -20.68
N ILE A 87 -0.13 -12.19 -21.13
CA ILE A 87 -0.71 -13.40 -20.56
C ILE A 87 0.25 -14.59 -20.73
N GLU A 88 0.76 -14.78 -21.93
CA GLU A 88 1.55 -15.95 -22.30
C GLU A 88 2.97 -15.93 -21.71
N ASN A 89 3.59 -14.75 -21.63
CA ASN A 89 5.00 -14.65 -21.26
C ASN A 89 5.25 -14.29 -19.78
N TYR A 90 4.27 -13.78 -19.04
CA TYR A 90 4.51 -13.28 -17.69
C TYR A 90 3.67 -13.93 -16.59
N SER A 91 2.81 -14.90 -16.90
CA SER A 91 1.94 -15.59 -15.93
C SER A 91 1.26 -14.64 -14.95
N LEU A 92 0.76 -13.51 -15.44
CA LEU A 92 0.22 -12.43 -14.63
C LEU A 92 -1.09 -12.87 -13.95
N SER A 93 -1.32 -12.42 -12.73
CA SER A 93 -2.66 -12.51 -12.15
C SER A 93 -3.64 -11.65 -12.94
N PRO A 94 -4.94 -12.03 -13.05
CA PRO A 94 -5.94 -11.18 -13.69
C PRO A 94 -5.97 -9.75 -13.15
N ALA A 95 -5.79 -9.58 -11.83
CA ALA A 95 -5.74 -8.26 -11.20
C ALA A 95 -4.56 -7.42 -11.71
N THR A 96 -3.38 -8.02 -11.85
CA THR A 96 -2.19 -7.36 -12.39
C THR A 96 -2.39 -6.98 -13.86
N LEU A 97 -2.97 -7.88 -14.65
CA LEU A 97 -3.27 -7.59 -16.06
C LEU A 97 -4.25 -6.42 -16.21
N TYR A 98 -5.31 -6.38 -15.39
CA TYR A 98 -6.23 -5.22 -15.37
C TYR A 98 -5.52 -3.91 -14.98
N GLN A 99 -4.58 -3.96 -14.04
CA GLN A 99 -3.77 -2.79 -13.69
C GLN A 99 -2.89 -2.33 -14.84
N TYR A 100 -2.31 -3.25 -15.60
CA TYR A 100 -1.48 -2.94 -16.76
C TYR A 100 -2.30 -2.31 -17.89
N VAL A 101 -3.48 -2.85 -18.18
CA VAL A 101 -4.40 -2.24 -19.17
C VAL A 101 -4.86 -0.84 -18.72
N SER A 102 -5.11 -0.65 -17.40
CA SER A 102 -5.42 0.67 -16.85
C SER A 102 -4.24 1.64 -17.00
N ALA A 103 -3.01 1.17 -16.82
CA ALA A 103 -1.81 1.99 -17.00
C ALA A 103 -1.62 2.37 -18.48
N LEU A 104 -1.90 1.47 -19.43
CA LEU A 104 -1.91 1.80 -20.87
C LEU A 104 -2.96 2.86 -21.20
N LYS A 105 -4.17 2.73 -20.64
CA LYS A 105 -5.22 3.75 -20.81
C LYS A 105 -4.80 5.11 -20.27
N ALA A 106 -4.22 5.12 -19.06
CA ALA A 106 -3.75 6.36 -18.45
C ALA A 106 -2.65 7.02 -19.30
N LEU A 107 -1.73 6.22 -19.85
CA LEU A 107 -0.69 6.70 -20.75
C LEU A 107 -1.28 7.32 -22.03
N HIS A 108 -2.31 6.70 -22.63
CA HIS A 108 -3.00 7.25 -23.79
C HIS A 108 -3.63 8.61 -23.46
N VAL A 109 -4.38 8.68 -22.35
CA VAL A 109 -5.00 9.95 -21.92
C VAL A 109 -3.94 11.03 -21.68
N TYR A 110 -2.83 10.65 -21.03
CA TYR A 110 -1.73 11.58 -20.78
C TYR A 110 -1.12 12.15 -22.07
N GLN A 111 -1.07 11.37 -23.13
CA GLN A 111 -0.51 11.74 -24.42
C GLN A 111 -1.56 12.31 -25.39
N GLY A 112 -2.82 12.42 -24.98
CA GLY A 112 -3.90 12.92 -25.83
C GLY A 112 -4.38 11.94 -26.91
N TYR A 113 -4.10 10.64 -26.76
CA TYR A 113 -4.54 9.60 -27.68
C TYR A 113 -5.94 9.08 -27.37
N SER A 114 -6.64 8.62 -28.43
CA SER A 114 -7.92 7.93 -28.27
C SER A 114 -7.77 6.62 -27.50
N LEU A 115 -8.79 6.30 -26.71
CA LEU A 115 -8.91 5.05 -25.97
C LEU A 115 -9.71 3.97 -26.72
N GLU A 116 -10.07 4.18 -27.96
CA GLU A 116 -11.01 3.34 -28.71
C GLU A 116 -10.62 1.87 -28.68
N GLY A 117 -9.41 1.51 -29.07
CA GLY A 117 -8.95 0.10 -29.07
C GLY A 117 -8.85 -0.52 -27.68
N LEU A 118 -8.44 0.26 -26.66
CA LEU A 118 -8.37 -0.21 -25.27
C LEU A 118 -9.75 -0.27 -24.59
N ASN A 119 -10.74 0.45 -25.09
CA ASN A 119 -12.13 0.40 -24.61
C ASN A 119 -13.03 -0.50 -25.44
N ASP A 120 -12.52 -1.09 -26.51
CA ASP A 120 -13.25 -2.02 -27.36
C ASP A 120 -13.92 -3.11 -26.51
N PRO A 121 -15.20 -3.43 -26.76
CA PRO A 121 -15.88 -4.51 -26.05
C PRO A 121 -15.15 -5.86 -26.08
N ARG A 122 -14.46 -6.15 -27.21
CA ARG A 122 -13.66 -7.38 -27.38
C ARG A 122 -12.46 -7.41 -26.43
N THR A 123 -11.82 -6.26 -26.13
CA THR A 123 -10.75 -6.17 -25.11
C THR A 123 -11.31 -6.53 -23.71
N LYS A 124 -12.51 -6.07 -23.38
CA LYS A 124 -13.16 -6.45 -22.10
C LYS A 124 -13.48 -7.94 -22.04
N LEU A 125 -13.96 -8.51 -23.16
CA LEU A 125 -14.23 -9.97 -23.27
C LEU A 125 -12.96 -10.79 -23.12
N LEU A 126 -11.85 -10.40 -23.74
CA LEU A 126 -10.55 -11.05 -23.61
C LEU A 126 -10.09 -11.09 -22.15
N LEU A 127 -10.14 -9.94 -21.46
CA LEU A 127 -9.78 -9.86 -20.05
C LEU A 127 -10.69 -10.70 -19.15
N LYS A 128 -12.01 -10.70 -19.42
CA LYS A 128 -12.98 -11.54 -18.71
C LYS A 128 -12.72 -13.03 -18.94
N GLY A 129 -12.43 -13.42 -20.18
CA GLY A 129 -12.09 -14.80 -20.55
C GLY A 129 -10.86 -15.28 -19.80
N TYR A 130 -9.77 -14.50 -19.81
CA TYR A 130 -8.58 -14.80 -19.02
C TYR A 130 -8.85 -14.97 -17.54
N LYS A 131 -9.61 -14.05 -16.95
CA LYS A 131 -10.01 -14.14 -15.53
C LYS A 131 -10.77 -15.44 -15.22
N ASN A 132 -11.64 -15.87 -16.12
CA ASN A 132 -12.39 -17.12 -15.95
C ASN A 132 -11.48 -18.35 -16.06
N ILE A 133 -10.58 -18.38 -17.05
CA ILE A 133 -9.59 -19.46 -17.22
C ILE A 133 -8.72 -19.60 -15.94
N VAL A 134 -8.16 -18.50 -15.45
CA VAL A 134 -7.33 -18.54 -14.23
C VAL A 134 -8.12 -19.02 -13.01
N ARG A 135 -9.42 -18.71 -12.93
CA ARG A 135 -10.29 -19.20 -11.84
C ARG A 135 -10.53 -20.71 -11.91
N THR A 136 -10.61 -21.27 -13.11
CA THR A 136 -10.82 -22.72 -13.30
C THR A 136 -9.54 -23.53 -13.08
N LEU A 137 -8.37 -22.92 -13.27
CA LEU A 137 -7.07 -23.59 -13.10
C LEU A 137 -6.65 -23.73 -11.63
N GLU A 138 -7.52 -23.37 -10.66
CA GLU A 138 -7.30 -23.49 -9.21
C GLU A 138 -5.84 -23.22 -8.80
N THR A 139 -5.24 -22.19 -9.35
CA THR A 139 -3.93 -21.74 -8.85
C THR A 139 -4.15 -21.34 -7.40
N PRO A 140 -3.43 -21.94 -6.45
CA PRO A 140 -3.59 -21.57 -5.05
C PRO A 140 -3.28 -20.09 -4.94
N VAL A 141 -4.35 -19.30 -4.76
CA VAL A 141 -4.19 -17.90 -4.44
C VAL A 141 -3.29 -17.87 -3.21
N ASN A 142 -2.15 -17.21 -3.29
CA ASN A 142 -1.31 -16.93 -2.14
C ASN A 142 -2.18 -16.20 -1.11
N LYS A 143 -2.86 -16.98 -0.27
CA LYS A 143 -3.79 -16.46 0.73
C LYS A 143 -2.95 -15.64 1.71
N ARG A 144 -3.27 -14.37 1.80
CA ARG A 144 -2.68 -13.53 2.84
C ARG A 144 -3.20 -14.04 4.18
N MET A 145 -2.31 -14.41 5.06
CA MET A 145 -2.69 -14.83 6.39
C MET A 145 -3.06 -13.61 7.23
N VAL A 146 -4.02 -13.82 8.12
CA VAL A 146 -4.39 -12.85 9.15
C VAL A 146 -3.46 -13.07 10.34
N MET A 147 -2.96 -12.00 10.94
CA MET A 147 -2.26 -12.07 12.21
C MET A 147 -3.31 -12.13 13.33
N HIS A 148 -3.83 -13.31 13.64
CA HIS A 148 -4.72 -13.50 14.78
C HIS A 148 -4.00 -13.16 16.10
N TRP A 149 -4.75 -13.04 17.17
CA TRP A 149 -4.19 -12.73 18.50
C TRP A 149 -3.09 -13.72 18.91
N GLU A 150 -3.37 -15.00 18.78
CA GLU A 150 -2.43 -16.08 19.08
C GLU A 150 -1.17 -16.00 18.18
N THR A 151 -1.35 -15.61 16.94
CA THR A 151 -0.23 -15.39 16.01
C THR A 151 0.65 -14.23 16.45
N LEU A 152 0.05 -13.15 16.95
CA LEU A 152 0.81 -12.03 17.51
C LEU A 152 1.60 -12.47 18.76
N GLN A 153 1.00 -13.26 19.64
CA GLN A 153 1.67 -13.81 20.82
C GLN A 153 2.87 -14.69 20.46
N ILE A 154 2.68 -15.64 19.53
CA ILE A 154 3.75 -16.50 19.03
C ILE A 154 4.85 -15.66 18.38
N PHE A 155 4.49 -14.64 17.58
CA PHE A 155 5.46 -13.75 16.96
C PHE A 155 6.32 -13.03 18.00
N GLY A 156 5.72 -12.51 19.07
CA GLY A 156 6.44 -11.87 20.17
C GLY A 156 7.41 -12.81 20.86
N HIS A 157 7.00 -14.07 21.12
CA HIS A 157 7.86 -15.10 21.67
C HIS A 157 9.03 -15.41 20.73
N GLU A 158 8.75 -15.71 19.46
CA GLU A 158 9.77 -16.06 18.48
C GLU A 158 10.78 -14.94 18.24
N LEU A 159 10.32 -13.69 18.27
CA LEU A 159 11.17 -12.53 18.08
C LEU A 159 12.29 -12.45 19.13
N CYS A 160 12.06 -12.95 20.36
CA CYS A 160 13.08 -13.00 21.40
C CYS A 160 14.29 -13.87 21.00
N PHE A 161 14.10 -14.90 20.18
CA PHE A 161 15.13 -15.85 19.75
C PHE A 161 15.82 -15.49 18.44
N VAL A 162 15.48 -14.35 17.81
CA VAL A 162 16.13 -13.92 16.57
C VAL A 162 17.52 -13.37 16.90
N GLU A 163 18.56 -14.14 16.65
CA GLU A 163 19.94 -13.82 17.06
C GLU A 163 20.54 -12.62 16.31
N TYR A 164 20.17 -12.43 15.03
CA TYR A 164 20.71 -11.32 14.22
C TYR A 164 20.09 -9.95 14.53
N LEU A 165 19.13 -9.86 15.45
CA LEU A 165 18.51 -8.63 15.91
C LEU A 165 19.04 -8.25 17.29
N SER A 166 19.43 -7.00 17.46
CA SER A 166 19.74 -6.43 18.76
C SER A 166 18.49 -6.35 19.65
N TYR A 167 18.67 -6.08 20.93
CA TYR A 167 17.55 -5.86 21.85
C TYR A 167 16.66 -4.68 21.40
N GLU A 168 17.28 -3.55 20.97
CA GLU A 168 16.55 -2.39 20.45
C GLU A 168 15.77 -2.74 19.17
N ASP A 169 16.40 -3.51 18.24
CA ASP A 169 15.73 -3.94 17.01
C ASP A 169 14.54 -4.86 17.29
N LYS A 170 14.69 -5.80 18.24
CA LYS A 170 13.60 -6.66 18.68
C LYS A 170 12.45 -5.85 19.26
N GLN A 171 12.76 -4.90 20.16
CA GLN A 171 11.74 -4.01 20.72
C GLN A 171 11.07 -3.15 19.66
N CYS A 172 11.84 -2.63 18.70
CA CYS A 172 11.29 -1.87 17.57
C CYS A 172 10.32 -2.72 16.74
N MET A 173 10.72 -3.94 16.36
CA MET A 173 9.88 -4.85 15.55
C MET A 173 8.64 -5.31 16.32
N TRP A 174 8.76 -5.52 17.63
CA TRP A 174 7.60 -5.80 18.48
C TRP A 174 6.65 -4.62 18.54
N THR A 175 7.17 -3.42 18.76
CA THR A 175 6.37 -2.18 18.75
C THR A 175 5.65 -1.99 17.42
N VAL A 176 6.32 -2.21 16.28
CA VAL A 176 5.70 -2.18 14.94
C VAL A 176 4.54 -3.15 14.84
N ALA A 177 4.68 -4.38 15.32
CA ALA A 177 3.63 -5.40 15.24
C ALA A 177 2.43 -5.05 16.10
N VAL A 178 2.67 -4.69 17.38
CA VAL A 178 1.63 -4.29 18.34
C VAL A 178 0.92 -3.02 17.89
N PHE A 179 1.68 -2.00 17.47
CA PHE A 179 1.12 -0.76 16.94
C PHE A 179 0.22 -1.02 15.72
N SER A 180 0.71 -1.78 14.74
CA SER A 180 -0.06 -2.08 13.53
C SER A 180 -1.34 -2.84 13.81
N PHE A 181 -1.31 -3.74 14.80
CA PHE A 181 -2.46 -4.53 15.22
C PHE A 181 -3.53 -3.62 15.83
N TRP A 182 -3.18 -2.85 16.86
CA TRP A 182 -4.15 -2.07 17.62
C TRP A 182 -4.61 -0.78 16.94
N VAL A 183 -3.70 -0.10 16.22
CA VAL A 183 -4.05 1.11 15.44
C VAL A 183 -4.76 0.74 14.12
N SER A 184 -4.74 -0.55 13.75
CA SER A 184 -5.37 -1.06 12.51
C SER A 184 -4.95 -0.29 11.25
N SER A 185 -3.69 0.15 11.20
CA SER A 185 -3.14 0.89 10.06
C SER A 185 -2.29 0.02 9.15
N ARG A 186 -2.19 0.39 7.87
CA ARG A 186 -1.27 -0.28 6.96
C ARG A 186 0.15 0.15 7.29
N TYR A 187 1.11 -0.75 7.20
CA TYR A 187 2.52 -0.40 7.39
C TYR A 187 2.98 0.76 6.48
N GLY A 188 2.48 0.82 5.25
CA GLY A 188 2.78 1.91 4.33
C GLY A 188 2.11 3.26 4.67
N ASP A 189 1.28 3.31 5.71
CA ASP A 189 0.69 4.57 6.21
C ASP A 189 1.62 5.25 7.25
N PHE A 190 2.63 4.54 7.78
CA PHE A 190 3.54 5.05 8.81
C PHE A 190 5.02 4.59 8.66
N MET A 191 5.32 3.76 7.67
CA MET A 191 6.69 3.30 7.36
C MET A 191 7.00 3.44 5.87
N PRO A 192 8.31 3.49 5.49
CA PRO A 192 8.70 3.60 4.09
C PRO A 192 8.23 2.39 3.28
N GLY A 193 7.69 2.68 2.11
CA GLY A 193 7.28 1.64 1.14
C GLY A 193 8.45 1.07 0.35
N ASN A 194 8.18 0.09 -0.51
CA ASN A 194 9.19 -0.53 -1.39
C ASN A 194 9.74 0.42 -2.48
N HIS A 195 9.07 1.54 -2.73
CA HIS A 195 9.37 2.48 -3.82
C HIS A 195 10.11 3.73 -3.34
N GLY A 196 10.72 3.67 -2.16
CA GLY A 196 11.48 4.76 -1.59
C GLY A 196 10.87 5.37 -0.33
N VAL A 197 11.61 6.28 0.27
CA VAL A 197 11.22 6.98 1.47
C VAL A 197 10.41 8.21 1.08
N VAL A 198 9.16 8.26 1.53
CA VAL A 198 8.34 9.48 1.49
C VAL A 198 8.31 9.99 2.92
N HIS A 199 9.14 10.99 3.22
CA HIS A 199 9.34 11.48 4.59
C HIS A 199 8.03 11.93 5.25
N GLU A 200 7.13 12.54 4.49
CA GLU A 200 5.84 13.00 5.00
C GLU A 200 4.93 11.83 5.47
N LYS A 201 5.22 10.59 5.07
CA LYS A 201 4.48 9.40 5.49
C LYS A 201 5.07 8.70 6.70
N LEU A 202 6.27 9.06 7.10
CA LEU A 202 6.88 8.43 8.27
C LEU A 202 6.16 8.90 9.52
N LEU A 203 5.87 7.97 10.42
CA LEU A 203 5.45 8.33 11.76
C LEU A 203 6.65 8.90 12.52
N THR A 204 6.53 10.14 12.98
CA THR A 204 7.52 10.83 13.82
C THR A 204 6.99 10.97 15.24
N TRP A 205 7.87 11.21 16.20
CA TRP A 205 7.46 11.36 17.60
C TRP A 205 6.53 12.54 17.83
N GLU A 206 6.70 13.65 17.12
CA GLU A 206 5.80 14.84 17.19
C GLU A 206 4.35 14.56 16.74
N ARG A 207 4.12 13.45 16.03
CA ARG A 207 2.80 13.03 15.56
C ARG A 207 2.07 12.11 16.52
N ILE A 208 2.67 11.85 17.67
CA ILE A 208 2.08 11.09 18.77
C ILE A 208 1.80 12.07 19.88
N GLN A 209 0.53 12.38 20.12
CA GLN A 209 0.09 13.32 21.13
C GLN A 209 -0.56 12.58 22.29
N MET A 210 -0.01 12.70 23.48
CA MET A 210 -0.67 12.25 24.70
C MET A 210 -1.85 13.19 24.99
N ILE A 211 -3.04 12.62 25.11
CA ILE A 211 -4.27 13.36 25.46
C ILE A 211 -4.46 13.31 26.97
N ASP A 212 -4.27 12.14 27.57
CA ASP A 212 -4.23 11.90 28.99
C ASP A 212 -3.33 10.67 29.30
N ASP A 213 -3.26 10.24 30.54
CA ASP A 213 -2.41 9.12 30.97
C ASP A 213 -2.76 7.78 30.28
N ASP A 214 -4.01 7.63 29.86
CA ASP A 214 -4.55 6.40 29.28
C ASP A 214 -4.91 6.52 27.80
N HIS A 215 -4.73 7.70 27.19
CA HIS A 215 -5.14 7.95 25.83
C HIS A 215 -4.11 8.79 25.07
N ALA A 216 -3.74 8.35 23.91
CA ALA A 216 -2.92 9.08 22.95
C ALA A 216 -3.57 9.08 21.56
N SER A 217 -3.34 10.13 20.80
CA SER A 217 -3.67 10.20 19.38
C SER A 217 -2.42 10.12 18.52
N VAL A 218 -2.57 9.54 17.33
CA VAL A 218 -1.51 9.40 16.34
C VAL A 218 -1.99 10.01 15.02
N TYR A 219 -1.26 10.99 14.52
CA TYR A 219 -1.53 11.60 13.24
C TYR A 219 -0.78 10.89 12.11
N LEU A 220 -1.53 10.28 11.16
CA LEU A 220 -1.00 9.66 9.95
C LEU A 220 -1.19 10.63 8.78
N HIS A 221 -0.10 11.17 8.27
CA HIS A 221 -0.14 12.33 7.37
C HIS A 221 -0.78 12.05 6.01
N ILE A 222 -0.50 11.00 5.31
CA ILE A 222 -1.09 10.71 3.98
C ILE A 222 -1.38 9.22 3.87
N PRO A 223 -2.43 8.70 4.52
CA PRO A 223 -2.80 7.31 4.36
C PRO A 223 -3.24 7.03 2.91
N LYS A 224 -3.10 5.80 2.47
CA LYS A 224 -3.30 5.41 1.06
C LYS A 224 -4.66 5.81 0.47
N ASN A 225 -5.69 5.93 1.30
CA ASN A 225 -7.05 6.26 0.88
C ASN A 225 -7.39 7.75 1.02
N ASP A 226 -6.48 8.54 1.55
CA ASP A 226 -6.62 9.98 1.69
C ASP A 226 -6.30 10.62 0.32
N ARG A 227 -7.35 11.03 -0.37
CA ARG A 227 -7.23 11.70 -1.67
C ARG A 227 -7.06 13.21 -1.55
N GLU A 228 -7.41 13.75 -0.40
CA GLU A 228 -7.43 15.18 -0.14
C GLU A 228 -6.16 15.64 0.58
N GLY A 229 -5.35 14.70 1.09
CA GLY A 229 -4.11 15.01 1.82
C GLY A 229 -4.34 15.59 3.21
N VAL A 230 -5.52 15.36 3.79
CA VAL A 230 -5.90 15.87 5.12
C VAL A 230 -5.24 15.07 6.24
N GLY A 231 -4.86 13.83 5.97
CA GLY A 231 -4.36 12.90 6.98
C GLY A 231 -5.46 12.17 7.74
N GLU A 232 -5.06 11.36 8.70
CA GLU A 232 -5.95 10.57 9.53
C GLU A 232 -5.44 10.55 10.98
N VAL A 233 -6.31 10.84 11.92
CA VAL A 233 -6.03 10.69 13.35
C VAL A 233 -6.49 9.31 13.81
N LYS A 234 -5.63 8.58 14.51
CA LYS A 234 -5.90 7.31 15.17
C LYS A 234 -5.72 7.44 16.66
N ASP A 235 -6.65 6.86 17.39
CA ASP A 235 -6.56 6.81 18.84
C ASP A 235 -5.86 5.55 19.32
N MET A 236 -5.13 5.67 20.40
CA MET A 236 -4.57 4.56 21.17
C MET A 236 -5.00 4.70 22.64
N VAL A 237 -5.27 3.58 23.29
CA VAL A 237 -5.55 3.55 24.72
C VAL A 237 -4.57 2.63 25.43
N ARG A 238 -4.33 2.91 26.70
CA ARG A 238 -3.45 2.10 27.55
C ARG A 238 -4.15 0.81 27.97
N PHE A 239 -3.43 -0.29 27.90
CA PHE A 239 -3.85 -1.60 28.42
C PHE A 239 -3.12 -1.89 29.71
N LYS A 240 -3.75 -2.64 30.61
CA LYS A 240 -3.10 -3.20 31.82
C LYS A 240 -1.94 -4.11 31.43
N ASP A 241 -2.14 -4.99 30.44
CA ASP A 241 -1.08 -5.82 29.91
C ASP A 241 -0.08 -4.97 29.11
N LYS A 242 1.01 -4.64 29.77
CA LYS A 242 2.08 -3.80 29.20
C LYS A 242 2.73 -4.43 27.97
N VAL A 243 2.77 -5.78 27.87
CA VAL A 243 3.42 -6.47 26.75
C VAL A 243 2.72 -6.14 25.45
N TYR A 244 1.40 -6.14 25.46
CA TYR A 244 0.58 -5.90 24.25
C TYR A 244 0.02 -4.47 24.16
N CYS A 245 0.35 -3.59 25.10
CA CYS A 245 -0.08 -2.21 25.07
C CYS A 245 0.71 -1.41 24.04
N PRO A 246 0.06 -0.78 23.03
CA PRO A 246 0.76 0.00 22.01
C PRO A 246 1.46 1.22 22.61
N MET A 247 0.83 1.91 23.57
CA MET A 247 1.42 3.07 24.23
C MET A 247 2.64 2.68 25.04
N HIS A 248 2.55 1.65 25.87
CA HIS A 248 3.69 1.18 26.67
C HIS A 248 4.87 0.73 25.81
N ASN A 249 4.60 0.07 24.68
CA ASN A 249 5.66 -0.34 23.76
C ASN A 249 6.34 0.84 23.06
N LEU A 250 5.60 1.89 22.73
CA LEU A 250 6.16 3.14 22.20
C LEU A 250 7.03 3.83 23.26
N GLU A 251 6.54 3.96 24.49
CA GLU A 251 7.28 4.53 25.61
C GLU A 251 8.58 3.75 25.89
N LYS A 252 8.51 2.43 25.88
CA LYS A 252 9.67 1.55 26.06
C LYS A 252 10.68 1.72 24.94
N LEU A 253 10.22 1.77 23.67
CA LEU A 253 11.09 2.00 22.53
C LEU A 253 11.77 3.38 22.62
N TYR A 254 11.01 4.41 23.00
CA TYR A 254 11.55 5.75 23.26
C TYR A 254 12.63 5.73 24.34
N ALA A 255 12.34 5.12 25.49
CA ALA A 255 13.27 5.04 26.62
C ALA A 255 14.58 4.31 26.27
N ILE A 256 14.50 3.18 25.55
CA ILE A 256 15.68 2.43 25.09
C ILE A 256 16.54 3.32 24.17
N ARG A 257 15.95 4.04 23.25
CA ARG A 257 16.66 4.90 22.32
C ARG A 257 17.22 6.14 23.01
N ALA A 258 16.45 6.79 23.89
CA ALA A 258 16.86 7.95 24.66
C ALA A 258 18.05 7.65 25.58
N ALA A 259 18.16 6.42 26.09
CA ALA A 259 19.34 5.97 26.84
C ALA A 259 20.62 5.88 25.99
N ARG A 260 20.50 5.77 24.66
CA ARG A 260 21.62 5.70 23.73
C ARG A 260 22.02 7.07 23.19
N ARG A 261 21.06 7.91 22.87
CA ARG A 261 21.27 9.25 22.32
C ARG A 261 20.02 10.14 22.48
N PRO A 262 20.16 11.47 22.40
CA PRO A 262 19.01 12.37 22.30
C PRO A 262 18.09 12.01 21.12
N ILE A 263 16.80 12.20 21.29
CA ILE A 263 15.78 11.98 20.28
C ILE A 263 15.12 13.32 19.94
N GLU A 264 15.11 13.65 18.66
CA GLU A 264 14.38 14.81 18.17
C GLU A 264 12.91 14.45 17.90
N SER A 265 11.99 15.39 18.14
CA SER A 265 10.55 15.14 17.91
C SER A 265 10.21 14.83 16.46
N SER A 266 10.97 15.37 15.51
CA SER A 266 10.81 15.13 14.06
C SER A 266 11.37 13.78 13.59
N GLU A 267 12.08 13.04 14.48
CA GLU A 267 12.65 11.75 14.08
C GLU A 267 11.57 10.68 13.85
N PRO A 268 11.81 9.76 12.89
CA PRO A 268 10.95 8.61 12.72
C PRO A 268 10.93 7.71 13.95
N VAL A 269 9.72 7.25 14.32
CA VAL A 269 9.51 6.35 15.46
C VAL A 269 10.17 4.98 15.22
N PHE A 270 10.07 4.45 14.01
CA PHE A 270 10.53 3.11 13.70
C PHE A 270 11.90 3.11 13.01
N LEU A 271 12.94 3.25 13.82
CA LEU A 271 14.34 3.10 13.44
C LEU A 271 14.94 1.86 14.11
N LEU A 272 15.90 1.24 13.44
CA LEU A 272 16.76 0.19 13.99
C LEU A 272 17.87 0.80 14.86
N GLN A 273 18.57 -0.01 15.62
CA GLN A 273 19.68 0.43 16.48
C GLN A 273 20.77 1.22 15.74
N ASN A 274 20.96 0.95 14.46
CA ASN A 274 21.91 1.65 13.58
C ASN A 274 21.30 2.88 12.89
N ASP A 275 20.19 3.40 13.40
CA ASP A 275 19.43 4.56 12.92
C ASP A 275 18.87 4.42 11.48
N LYS A 276 18.85 3.21 10.93
CA LYS A 276 18.21 2.94 9.64
C LYS A 276 16.70 2.75 9.83
N LEU A 277 15.94 3.28 8.88
CA LEU A 277 14.49 3.11 8.84
C LEU A 277 14.10 1.62 8.75
N VAL A 278 13.13 1.23 9.57
CA VAL A 278 12.44 -0.06 9.38
C VAL A 278 11.66 0.01 8.09
N THR A 279 11.99 -0.85 7.13
CA THR A 279 11.32 -0.93 5.83
C THR A 279 10.33 -2.08 5.78
N MET A 280 9.36 -2.01 4.86
CA MET A 280 8.44 -3.14 4.62
C MET A 280 9.17 -4.42 4.19
N SER A 281 10.33 -4.31 3.53
CA SER A 281 11.17 -5.45 3.15
C SER A 281 11.81 -6.09 4.38
N PHE A 282 12.37 -5.27 5.27
CA PHE A 282 12.95 -5.75 6.52
C PHE A 282 11.88 -6.40 7.42
N THR A 283 10.72 -5.75 7.57
CA THR A 283 9.59 -6.31 8.33
C THR A 283 9.16 -7.66 7.79
N ARG A 284 9.06 -7.84 6.47
CA ARG A 284 8.74 -9.14 5.86
C ARG A 284 9.79 -10.20 6.16
N LYS A 285 11.08 -9.84 6.13
CA LYS A 285 12.17 -10.75 6.50
C LYS A 285 12.03 -11.21 7.95
N VAL A 286 11.76 -10.31 8.88
CA VAL A 286 11.55 -10.67 10.29
C VAL A 286 10.27 -11.49 10.47
N MET A 287 9.16 -11.12 9.82
CA MET A 287 7.90 -11.89 9.90
C MET A 287 8.02 -13.31 9.34
N ALA A 288 9.00 -13.58 8.45
CA ALA A 288 9.21 -14.90 7.88
C ALA A 288 9.64 -15.96 8.94
N ILE A 289 10.05 -15.56 10.16
CA ILE A 289 10.26 -16.46 11.28
C ILE A 289 9.00 -17.28 11.62
N MET A 290 7.83 -16.76 11.28
CA MET A 290 6.55 -17.41 11.48
C MET A 290 6.22 -18.46 10.41
N ASP A 291 6.93 -18.51 9.29
CA ASP A 291 6.64 -19.45 8.20
C ASP A 291 6.71 -20.93 8.65
N LYS A 292 7.52 -21.22 9.67
CA LYS A 292 7.63 -22.58 10.27
C LYS A 292 6.36 -23.09 10.96
N TYR A 293 5.45 -22.18 11.34
CA TYR A 293 4.19 -22.53 12.02
C TYR A 293 3.04 -22.78 11.06
N TYR A 294 3.26 -22.61 9.76
CA TYR A 294 2.21 -22.73 8.77
C TYR A 294 2.53 -23.83 7.75
N PRO A 295 1.54 -24.67 7.41
CA PRO A 295 1.75 -25.70 6.42
C PRO A 295 2.07 -25.07 5.04
N PRO A 296 2.82 -25.79 4.18
CA PRO A 296 3.05 -25.37 2.80
C PRO A 296 1.74 -25.03 2.11
N GLY A 297 1.67 -23.86 1.46
CA GLY A 297 0.46 -23.39 0.77
C GLY A 297 -0.56 -22.65 1.65
N ALA A 298 -0.38 -22.58 2.97
CA ALA A 298 -1.29 -21.82 3.84
C ALA A 298 -1.29 -20.31 3.60
N GLY A 299 -0.27 -19.79 2.94
CA GLY A 299 -0.04 -18.37 2.74
C GLY A 299 1.07 -17.82 3.63
N LYS A 300 1.28 -16.51 3.60
CA LYS A 300 2.32 -15.84 4.38
C LYS A 300 1.77 -14.66 5.14
N LEU A 301 2.36 -14.39 6.31
CA LEU A 301 2.16 -13.12 6.98
C LEU A 301 2.75 -11.98 6.13
N THR A 302 2.03 -10.90 6.07
CA THR A 302 2.40 -9.70 5.31
C THR A 302 2.23 -8.48 6.18
N CYS A 303 2.74 -7.35 5.72
CA CYS A 303 2.51 -6.04 6.36
C CYS A 303 1.03 -5.62 6.44
N HIS A 304 0.10 -6.38 5.87
CA HIS A 304 -1.35 -6.17 6.00
C HIS A 304 -2.00 -7.14 7.00
N SER A 305 -1.28 -8.16 7.44
CA SER A 305 -1.81 -9.24 8.28
C SER A 305 -2.25 -8.73 9.66
N ALA A 306 -1.47 -7.83 10.26
CA ALA A 306 -1.80 -7.23 11.55
C ALA A 306 -3.08 -6.40 11.51
N ARG A 307 -3.26 -5.58 10.46
CA ARG A 307 -4.48 -4.79 10.27
C ARG A 307 -5.74 -5.66 10.15
N ALA A 308 -5.65 -6.77 9.42
CA ALA A 308 -6.75 -7.72 9.31
C ALA A 308 -6.97 -8.45 10.63
N GLY A 309 -5.92 -8.63 11.43
CA GLY A 309 -5.95 -9.33 12.71
C GLY A 309 -6.90 -8.73 13.71
N LEU A 310 -6.81 -7.43 13.96
CA LEU A 310 -7.71 -6.75 14.89
C LEU A 310 -9.18 -6.88 14.46
N ALA A 311 -9.47 -6.70 13.18
CA ALA A 311 -10.82 -6.85 12.67
C ALA A 311 -11.39 -8.26 12.88
N CYS A 312 -10.58 -9.29 12.58
CA CYS A 312 -10.96 -10.67 12.83
C CYS A 312 -11.12 -10.95 14.33
N PHE A 313 -10.20 -10.47 15.15
CA PHE A 313 -10.23 -10.61 16.59
C PHE A 313 -11.52 -10.07 17.20
N MET A 314 -11.94 -8.86 16.80
CA MET A 314 -13.19 -8.25 17.26
C MET A 314 -14.42 -8.97 16.71
N ALA A 315 -14.38 -9.46 15.47
CA ALA A 315 -15.49 -10.18 14.84
C ALA A 315 -15.77 -11.54 15.48
N HIS A 316 -14.81 -12.10 16.24
CA HIS A 316 -15.05 -13.31 17.03
C HIS A 316 -15.94 -13.10 18.26
N ASP A 317 -16.17 -11.84 18.64
CA ASP A 317 -17.07 -11.50 19.75
C ASP A 317 -18.15 -10.50 19.34
N PRO A 318 -19.14 -10.95 18.55
CA PRO A 318 -20.20 -10.09 18.03
C PRO A 318 -21.13 -9.55 19.14
N ALA A 319 -21.16 -10.17 20.31
CA ALA A 319 -21.92 -9.69 21.46
C ALA A 319 -21.27 -8.43 22.07
N PHE A 320 -19.96 -8.32 21.97
CA PHE A 320 -19.21 -7.20 22.54
C PHE A 320 -18.89 -6.10 21.54
N PHE A 321 -18.65 -6.45 20.27
CA PHE A 321 -18.28 -5.50 19.21
C PHE A 321 -19.29 -5.49 18.07
N THR A 322 -19.81 -4.32 17.76
CA THR A 322 -20.67 -4.14 16.59
C THR A 322 -19.84 -4.07 15.31
N GLU A 323 -20.41 -4.51 14.20
CA GLU A 323 -19.79 -4.36 12.87
C GLU A 323 -19.36 -2.90 12.63
N LYS A 324 -20.17 -1.92 13.08
CA LYS A 324 -19.84 -0.49 12.94
C LYS A 324 -18.58 -0.08 13.71
N GLU A 325 -18.34 -0.65 14.88
CA GLU A 325 -17.12 -0.37 15.69
C GLU A 325 -15.88 -1.01 15.05
N ILE A 326 -15.98 -2.27 14.62
CA ILE A 326 -14.92 -2.97 13.89
C ILE A 326 -14.51 -2.13 12.68
N MET A 327 -15.50 -1.66 12.00
CA MET A 327 -15.40 -0.91 10.78
C MET A 327 -14.77 0.48 11.01
N ALA A 328 -15.07 1.15 12.12
CA ALA A 328 -14.53 2.45 12.47
C ALA A 328 -13.02 2.41 12.71
N LEU A 329 -12.52 1.39 13.41
CA LEU A 329 -11.11 1.24 13.72
C LEU A 329 -10.22 1.13 12.47
N GLY A 330 -10.70 0.46 11.44
CA GLY A 330 -9.95 0.25 10.22
C GLY A 330 -10.08 1.35 9.17
N ASN A 331 -10.96 2.34 9.35
CA ASN A 331 -11.31 3.34 8.33
C ASN A 331 -11.58 2.72 6.95
N TRP A 332 -12.54 1.84 6.87
CA TRP A 332 -12.79 1.08 5.67
C TRP A 332 -14.07 1.50 4.94
N LYS A 333 -13.99 1.82 3.65
CA LYS A 333 -15.09 2.28 2.79
C LYS A 333 -15.43 1.22 1.73
N GLY A 334 -16.67 0.74 1.67
CA GLY A 334 -17.16 -0.09 0.55
C GLY A 334 -17.52 -1.55 0.90
N PRO A 335 -17.92 -2.45 -0.03
CA PRO A 335 -18.37 -3.81 0.28
C PRO A 335 -17.27 -4.79 0.67
N SER A 336 -16.01 -4.45 0.50
CA SER A 336 -14.91 -5.03 1.27
C SER A 336 -15.06 -4.71 2.76
N HIS A 337 -16.01 -3.89 3.10
CA HIS A 337 -16.41 -3.52 4.43
C HIS A 337 -17.27 -4.57 5.14
N ARG A 338 -17.74 -5.55 4.54
CA ARG A 338 -18.19 -6.70 5.35
C ARG A 338 -17.06 -7.12 6.28
N PHE A 339 -15.92 -6.50 6.09
CA PHE A 339 -14.79 -6.50 7.00
C PHE A 339 -14.38 -5.11 7.52
N TYR A 340 -14.95 -3.92 7.08
CA TYR A 340 -14.40 -2.59 7.39
C TYR A 340 -15.28 -1.34 7.13
N SER A 341 -15.78 -0.40 8.03
CA SER A 341 -16.49 0.87 7.79
C SER A 341 -16.12 2.16 8.55
N ASN A 342 -16.62 3.29 8.14
CA ASN A 342 -16.25 4.66 8.52
C ASN A 342 -16.58 5.09 9.95
N ARG A 343 -15.67 5.82 10.65
CA ARG A 343 -16.04 6.78 11.70
C ARG A 343 -15.00 7.84 12.04
N THR A 344 -15.48 8.94 12.59
CA THR A 344 -14.76 10.01 13.26
C THR A 344 -14.10 9.54 14.57
N GLY A 345 -12.95 10.14 14.95
CA GLY A 345 -12.06 9.69 16.03
C GLY A 345 -12.69 9.39 17.40
N VAL A 346 -13.79 10.08 17.78
CA VAL A 346 -14.46 9.86 19.09
C VAL A 346 -14.99 8.42 19.26
N GLY A 347 -15.37 7.74 18.15
CA GLY A 347 -15.82 6.36 18.22
C GLY A 347 -14.69 5.35 18.39
N GLN A 348 -13.48 5.68 17.97
CA GLN A 348 -12.33 4.77 18.05
C GLN A 348 -11.82 4.60 19.48
N ALA A 349 -11.66 5.71 20.21
CA ALA A 349 -11.23 5.68 21.62
C ALA A 349 -12.20 4.85 22.50
N ARG A 350 -13.52 5.01 22.28
CA ARG A 350 -14.52 4.21 22.99
C ARG A 350 -14.39 2.71 22.71
N THR A 351 -14.19 2.34 21.46
CA THR A 351 -14.03 0.92 21.06
C THR A 351 -12.73 0.35 21.59
N LEU A 352 -11.64 1.12 21.56
CA LEU A 352 -10.36 0.70 22.14
C LEU A 352 -10.43 0.57 23.67
N ARG A 353 -11.17 1.45 24.37
CA ARG A 353 -11.42 1.30 25.81
C ARG A 353 -12.20 0.03 26.15
N LYS A 354 -13.19 -0.35 25.34
CA LYS A 354 -13.86 -1.65 25.47
C LYS A 354 -12.89 -2.83 25.30
N LEU A 355 -11.99 -2.74 24.32
CA LEU A 355 -10.93 -3.73 24.13
C LEU A 355 -10.00 -3.77 25.33
N ALA A 356 -9.50 -2.62 25.78
CA ALA A 356 -8.63 -2.52 26.95
C ALA A 356 -9.29 -3.11 28.20
N SER A 357 -10.58 -2.85 28.45
CA SER A 357 -11.30 -3.39 29.61
C SER A 357 -11.37 -4.91 29.62
N ARG A 358 -11.48 -5.55 28.44
CA ARG A 358 -11.52 -7.01 28.29
C ARG A 358 -10.19 -7.69 28.66
N TYR A 359 -9.05 -7.02 28.38
CA TYR A 359 -7.72 -7.54 28.70
C TYR A 359 -7.19 -7.07 30.05
N ASN A 360 -8.00 -6.33 30.78
CA ASN A 360 -7.71 -5.88 32.13
C ASN A 360 -8.20 -6.86 33.22
N HIS A 361 -8.78 -7.98 32.80
CA HIS A 361 -9.12 -9.13 33.64
C HIS A 361 -8.15 -10.27 33.40
#